data_4c3b4b344694262602ba4568c45dad64
#
_entry.id   4c3b4b344694262602ba4568c45dad64
#
_cell.length_a   1.000
_cell.length_b   1.000
_cell.length_c   1.000
_cell.angle_alpha   90.00
_cell.angle_beta   90.00
_cell.angle_gamma   90.00
#
_symmetry.space_group_name_H-M   'P 1'
#
loop_
_entity.id
_entity.type
_entity.pdbx_description
1 polymer ?
#
loop_
_entity_poly.entity_id
_entity_poly.type
_entity_poly.pdbx_seq_one_letter_code
_entity_poly.pdbx_strand_id
1 'polypeptide(L)'
;MIRLIQQCYANGVRVGLFAFTPIRGTLMEKEAPPAMDQYRRVQLARYILADDYHLGDKFVFQSGRLIDYGLSKQELADFIGEGTAFRTSGCPNCNRPFYNDRPGTHLFNYPQPLQSEELARAWKELKLGGLAE
;
A
#
# COMPACT_ATOMS: atom_id res chain seq x y z
N MET A 1 -11.36 -1.32 5.27
CA MET A 1 -10.01 -0.89 5.70
C MET A 1 -9.64 0.50 5.20
N ILE A 2 -9.64 0.81 3.91
CA ILE A 2 -9.22 2.14 3.39
C ILE A 2 -10.03 3.30 3.99
N ARG A 3 -11.34 3.16 4.17
CA ARG A 3 -12.17 4.17 4.83
C ARG A 3 -11.76 4.42 6.28
N LEU A 4 -11.33 3.38 6.99
CA LEU A 4 -10.79 3.51 8.35
C LEU A 4 -9.47 4.30 8.34
N ILE A 5 -8.59 4.03 7.38
CA ILE A 5 -7.34 4.77 7.19
C ILE A 5 -7.64 6.25 6.94
N GLN A 6 -8.61 6.55 6.09
CA GLN A 6 -9.07 7.93 5.83
C GLN A 6 -9.53 8.62 7.12
N GLN A 7 -10.35 7.95 7.93
CA GLN A 7 -10.81 8.47 9.22
C GLN A 7 -9.65 8.71 10.20
N CYS A 8 -8.66 7.82 10.22
CA CYS A 8 -7.47 8.00 11.04
C CYS A 8 -6.74 9.30 10.69
N TYR A 9 -6.46 9.53 9.41
CA TYR A 9 -5.79 10.75 8.97
C TYR A 9 -6.64 12.01 9.20
N ALA A 10 -7.96 11.94 8.99
CA ALA A 10 -8.88 13.04 9.30
C ALA A 10 -8.85 13.43 10.78
N ASN A 11 -8.49 12.51 11.67
CA ASN A 11 -8.35 12.75 13.10
C ASN A 11 -6.90 12.93 13.57
N GLY A 12 -5.96 13.15 12.65
CA GLY A 12 -4.55 13.38 12.97
C GLY A 12 -3.79 12.13 13.43
N VAL A 13 -4.33 10.94 13.21
CA VAL A 13 -3.71 9.68 13.61
C VAL A 13 -2.85 9.13 12.46
N ARG A 14 -1.60 8.82 12.75
CA ARG A 14 -0.69 8.17 11.79
C ARG A 14 -1.03 6.68 11.65
N VAL A 15 -0.91 6.19 10.44
CA VAL A 15 -1.17 4.79 10.10
C VAL A 15 0.09 4.11 9.58
N GLY A 16 0.56 3.10 10.31
CA GLY A 16 1.56 2.14 9.83
C GLY A 16 0.84 0.95 9.18
N LEU A 17 1.35 0.48 8.05
CA LEU A 17 0.77 -0.62 7.30
C LEU A 17 1.75 -1.77 7.19
N PHE A 18 1.32 -2.95 7.64
CA PHE A 18 2.07 -4.19 7.53
C PHE A 18 1.19 -5.29 6.98
N ALA A 19 1.76 -6.16 6.14
CA ALA A 19 1.04 -7.31 5.63
C ALA A 19 0.78 -8.32 6.76
N PHE A 20 -0.42 -8.90 6.75
CA PHE A 20 -0.74 -9.97 7.68
C PHE A 20 0.12 -11.20 7.38
N THR A 21 0.69 -11.77 8.44
CA THR A 21 1.46 -13.03 8.39
C THR A 21 0.81 -14.04 9.31
N PRO A 22 0.34 -15.20 8.81
CA PRO A 22 -0.24 -16.23 9.65
C PRO A 22 0.83 -16.82 10.59
N ILE A 23 0.47 -16.97 11.86
CA ILE A 23 1.37 -17.55 12.88
C ILE A 23 0.73 -18.83 13.41
N ARG A 24 1.49 -19.92 13.38
CA ARG A 24 1.05 -21.23 13.91
C ARG A 24 0.67 -21.10 15.38
N GLY A 25 -0.44 -21.75 15.75
CA GLY A 25 -0.95 -21.74 17.13
C GLY A 25 -1.84 -20.55 17.46
N THR A 26 -2.16 -19.68 16.49
CA THR A 26 -3.12 -18.59 16.64
C THR A 26 -4.46 -18.92 15.96
N LEU A 27 -5.51 -18.19 16.33
CA LEU A 27 -6.83 -18.35 15.71
C LEU A 27 -6.82 -18.08 14.18
N MET A 28 -5.84 -17.31 13.72
CA MET A 28 -5.71 -16.94 12.30
C MET A 28 -4.60 -17.70 11.56
N GLU A 29 -4.12 -18.79 12.12
CA GLU A 29 -3.02 -19.57 11.51
C GLU A 29 -3.33 -20.10 10.11
N LYS A 30 -4.61 -20.28 9.78
CA LYS A 30 -5.07 -20.78 8.48
C LYS A 30 -5.47 -19.69 7.49
N GLU A 31 -5.45 -18.42 7.93
CA GLU A 31 -5.76 -17.30 7.05
C GLU A 31 -4.60 -17.02 6.09
N ALA A 32 -4.92 -16.71 4.83
CA ALA A 32 -3.92 -16.38 3.83
C ALA A 32 -3.39 -14.96 4.01
N PRO A 33 -2.10 -14.71 3.70
CA PRO A 33 -1.60 -13.34 3.53
C PRO A 33 -2.41 -12.58 2.47
N PRO A 34 -2.42 -11.24 2.49
CA PRO A 34 -3.11 -10.47 1.46
C PRO A 34 -2.50 -10.74 0.08
N ALA A 35 -3.35 -10.71 -0.96
CA ALA A 35 -2.87 -10.72 -2.33
C ALA A 35 -2.03 -9.45 -2.60
N MET A 36 -0.94 -9.59 -3.35
CA MET A 36 0.01 -8.49 -3.58
C MET A 36 -0.65 -7.28 -4.25
N ASP A 37 -1.51 -7.50 -5.24
CA ASP A 37 -2.22 -6.42 -5.93
C ASP A 37 -3.11 -5.60 -4.96
N GLN A 38 -3.81 -6.27 -4.08
CA GLN A 38 -4.63 -5.62 -3.08
C GLN A 38 -3.77 -4.87 -2.06
N TYR A 39 -2.67 -5.46 -1.62
CA TYR A 39 -1.75 -4.82 -0.69
C TYR A 39 -1.13 -3.55 -1.28
N ARG A 40 -0.65 -3.60 -2.53
CA ARG A 40 -0.11 -2.43 -3.25
C ARG A 40 -1.15 -1.31 -3.35
N ARG A 41 -2.39 -1.64 -3.64
CA ARG A 41 -3.48 -0.63 -3.70
C ARG A 41 -3.72 0.03 -2.36
N VAL A 42 -3.67 -0.72 -1.27
CA VAL A 42 -3.84 -0.16 0.08
C VAL A 42 -2.62 0.68 0.48
N GLN A 43 -1.40 0.26 0.14
CA GLN A 43 -0.19 1.06 0.36
C GLN A 43 -0.28 2.43 -0.32
N LEU A 44 -0.63 2.45 -1.60
CA LEU A 44 -0.76 3.70 -2.35
C LEU A 44 -1.93 4.55 -1.82
N ALA A 45 -3.07 3.93 -1.52
CA ALA A 45 -4.20 4.63 -0.89
C ALA A 45 -3.79 5.30 0.43
N ARG A 46 -3.09 4.57 1.30
CA ARG A 46 -2.58 5.13 2.56
C ARG A 46 -1.67 6.33 2.32
N TYR A 47 -0.78 6.24 1.34
CA TYR A 47 0.17 7.32 1.01
C TYR A 47 -0.55 8.57 0.50
N ILE A 48 -1.53 8.41 -0.40
CA ILE A 48 -2.38 9.50 -0.91
C ILE A 48 -3.16 10.14 0.25
N LEU A 49 -3.78 9.33 1.11
CA LEU A 49 -4.57 9.81 2.23
C LEU A 49 -3.74 10.50 3.32
N ALA A 50 -2.46 10.14 3.45
CA ALA A 50 -1.53 10.81 4.36
C ALA A 50 -1.17 12.22 3.88
N ASP A 51 -1.18 12.45 2.57
CA ASP A 51 -0.97 13.76 1.96
C ASP A 51 -2.25 14.61 2.04
N ASP A 52 -3.36 14.07 1.52
CA ASP A 52 -4.68 14.70 1.59
C ASP A 52 -5.78 13.63 1.77
N TYR A 53 -6.31 13.50 2.98
CA TYR A 53 -7.35 12.52 3.27
C TYR A 53 -8.68 12.78 2.54
N HIS A 54 -8.93 14.00 2.08
CA HIS A 54 -10.14 14.33 1.29
C HIS A 54 -10.13 13.63 -0.07
N LEU A 55 -8.97 13.31 -0.63
CA LEU A 55 -8.87 12.57 -1.90
C LEU A 55 -9.51 11.18 -1.83
N GLY A 56 -9.63 10.62 -0.64
CA GLY A 56 -10.33 9.35 -0.42
C GLY A 56 -11.79 9.34 -0.86
N ASP A 57 -12.43 10.50 -0.93
CA ASP A 57 -13.82 10.63 -1.40
C ASP A 57 -13.96 10.36 -2.91
N LYS A 58 -12.86 10.48 -3.66
CA LYS A 58 -12.80 10.15 -5.10
C LYS A 58 -12.60 8.67 -5.37
N PHE A 59 -12.20 7.89 -4.36
CA PHE A 59 -11.88 6.47 -4.53
C PHE A 59 -13.10 5.65 -4.91
N VAL A 60 -12.96 4.82 -5.92
CA VAL A 60 -14.01 3.93 -6.44
C VAL A 60 -13.76 2.50 -5.97
N PHE A 61 -14.78 1.90 -5.37
CA PHE A 61 -14.73 0.53 -4.88
C PHE A 61 -15.73 -0.35 -5.64
N GLN A 62 -15.34 -1.58 -5.91
CA GLN A 62 -16.20 -2.62 -6.46
C GLN A 62 -15.99 -3.90 -5.66
N SER A 63 -17.07 -4.49 -5.16
CA SER A 63 -17.03 -5.72 -4.34
C SER A 63 -16.01 -5.64 -3.18
N GLY A 64 -15.95 -4.48 -2.52
CA GLY A 64 -15.04 -4.23 -1.40
C GLY A 64 -13.57 -3.99 -1.78
N ARG A 65 -13.23 -3.99 -3.06
CA ARG A 65 -11.87 -3.74 -3.57
C ARG A 65 -11.78 -2.35 -4.17
N LEU A 66 -10.68 -1.66 -3.91
CA LEU A 66 -10.36 -0.41 -4.59
C LEU A 66 -10.01 -0.71 -6.05
N ILE A 67 -10.73 -0.10 -6.98
CA ILE A 67 -10.51 -0.28 -8.43
C ILE A 67 -10.00 0.98 -9.11
N ASP A 68 -10.23 2.15 -8.54
CA ASP A 68 -9.79 3.43 -9.08
C ASP A 68 -9.61 4.44 -7.93
N TYR A 69 -8.60 5.29 -8.04
CA TYR A 69 -8.36 6.38 -7.08
C TYR A 69 -9.12 7.67 -7.44
N GLY A 70 -9.78 7.72 -8.60
CA GLY A 70 -10.45 8.94 -9.08
C GLY A 70 -9.49 10.09 -9.38
N LEU A 71 -8.23 9.79 -9.63
CA LEU A 71 -7.16 10.71 -9.96
C LEU A 71 -6.77 10.57 -11.44
N SER A 72 -6.24 11.63 -12.04
CA SER A 72 -5.66 11.55 -13.37
C SER A 72 -4.40 10.66 -13.38
N LYS A 73 -4.03 10.17 -14.55
CA LYS A 73 -2.79 9.37 -14.71
C LYS A 73 -1.55 10.12 -14.21
N GLN A 74 -1.50 11.44 -14.44
CA GLN A 74 -0.38 12.27 -14.01
C GLN A 74 -0.34 12.40 -12.49
N GLU A 75 -1.45 12.74 -11.85
CA GLU A 75 -1.53 12.82 -10.39
C GLU A 75 -1.14 11.49 -9.73
N LEU A 76 -1.61 10.38 -10.29
CA LEU A 76 -1.27 9.06 -9.77
C LEU A 76 0.22 8.74 -9.95
N ALA A 77 0.80 9.09 -11.11
CA ALA A 77 2.22 8.94 -11.35
C ALA A 77 3.05 9.79 -10.39
N ASP A 78 2.61 11.01 -10.09
CA ASP A 78 3.28 11.89 -9.14
C ASP A 78 3.27 11.30 -7.71
N PHE A 79 2.15 10.71 -7.27
CA PHE A 79 2.06 10.02 -5.97
C PHE A 79 2.93 8.76 -5.92
N ILE A 80 3.03 8.00 -6.99
CA ILE A 80 3.89 6.82 -7.04
C ILE A 80 5.35 7.24 -7.02
N GLY A 81 5.72 8.25 -7.82
CA GLY A 81 7.06 8.86 -7.82
C GLY A 81 8.18 7.82 -7.77
N GLU A 82 9.03 7.94 -6.75
CA GLU A 82 10.14 7.02 -6.48
C GLU A 82 9.73 5.75 -5.70
N GLY A 83 8.43 5.54 -5.49
CA GLY A 83 7.91 4.36 -4.82
C GLY A 83 7.86 4.47 -3.29
N THR A 84 7.92 5.66 -2.72
CA THR A 84 7.85 5.88 -1.26
C THR A 84 6.60 5.24 -0.64
N ALA A 85 5.48 5.22 -1.37
CA ALA A 85 4.24 4.56 -0.93
C ALA A 85 4.42 3.08 -0.59
N PHE A 86 5.36 2.40 -1.23
CA PHE A 86 5.61 0.95 -1.11
C PHE A 86 6.69 0.60 -0.08
N ARG A 87 7.24 1.60 0.59
CA ARG A 87 8.23 1.40 1.65
C ARG A 87 7.57 1.14 2.99
N THR A 88 8.37 0.64 3.93
CA THR A 88 7.96 0.54 5.35
C THR A 88 7.40 1.89 5.82
N SER A 89 6.24 1.86 6.45
CA SER A 89 5.50 3.04 6.88
C SER A 89 5.34 3.09 8.41
N GLY A 90 4.94 4.23 8.92
CA GLY A 90 4.71 4.45 10.34
C GLY A 90 5.50 5.62 10.88
N CYS A 91 6.38 5.40 11.85
CA CYS A 91 7.18 6.46 12.47
C CYS A 91 8.19 7.06 11.50
N PRO A 92 8.54 8.36 11.62
CA PRO A 92 9.66 8.93 10.87
C PRO A 92 10.93 8.09 11.07
N ASN A 93 11.66 7.84 10.00
CA ASN A 93 12.86 6.99 9.98
C ASN A 93 12.63 5.53 10.44
N CYS A 94 11.38 5.11 10.55
CA CYS A 94 11.08 3.71 10.82
C CYS A 94 11.54 2.89 9.62
N ASN A 95 12.60 2.14 9.82
CA ASN A 95 13.14 1.23 8.85
C ASN A 95 13.26 -0.15 9.51
N ARG A 96 12.12 -0.81 9.73
CA ARG A 96 12.10 -2.21 10.15
C ARG A 96 12.15 -3.09 8.90
N PRO A 97 13.35 -3.38 8.38
CA PRO A 97 13.47 -4.26 7.25
C PRO A 97 12.94 -5.64 7.65
N PHE A 98 12.17 -6.24 6.77
CA PHE A 98 11.73 -7.63 6.93
C PHE A 98 10.87 -7.91 8.16
N TYR A 99 10.16 -6.93 8.72
CA TYR A 99 9.31 -7.17 9.89
C TYR A 99 8.29 -8.29 9.64
N ASN A 100 7.62 -8.26 8.48
CA ASN A 100 6.69 -9.29 8.01
C ASN A 100 7.14 -9.95 6.70
N ASP A 101 8.33 -9.64 6.24
CA ASP A 101 8.89 -10.14 4.99
C ASP A 101 10.17 -10.91 5.28
N ARG A 102 10.46 -11.93 4.48
CA ARG A 102 11.70 -12.67 4.57
C ARG A 102 12.72 -12.14 3.57
N PRO A 103 14.00 -11.99 3.95
CA PRO A 103 15.06 -11.65 2.99
C PRO A 103 15.05 -12.60 1.79
N GLY A 104 15.22 -12.04 0.58
CA GLY A 104 15.23 -12.82 -0.65
C GLY A 104 13.86 -13.23 -1.19
N THR A 105 12.76 -12.88 -0.51
CA THR A 105 11.40 -13.09 -1.01
C THR A 105 10.85 -11.82 -1.66
N HIS A 106 9.67 -11.93 -2.28
CA HIS A 106 8.95 -10.78 -2.80
C HIS A 106 8.39 -9.95 -1.64
N LEU A 107 8.90 -8.73 -1.48
CA LEU A 107 8.61 -7.90 -0.31
C LEU A 107 7.27 -7.18 -0.43
N PHE A 108 6.48 -7.19 0.64
CA PHE A 108 5.32 -6.34 0.81
C PHE A 108 5.73 -4.88 1.07
N ASN A 109 6.69 -4.68 1.96
CA ASN A 109 7.23 -3.36 2.29
C ASN A 109 8.73 -3.32 1.96
N TYR A 110 9.13 -2.39 1.11
CA TYR A 110 10.54 -2.21 0.80
C TYR A 110 11.24 -1.45 1.94
N PRO A 111 12.34 -1.96 2.48
CA PRO A 111 13.07 -1.31 3.57
C PRO A 111 13.96 -0.16 3.10
N GLN A 112 14.33 -0.16 1.82
CA GLN A 112 15.21 0.83 1.19
C GLN A 112 14.49 1.53 0.03
N PRO A 113 15.02 2.64 -0.49
CA PRO A 113 14.52 3.22 -1.75
C PRO A 113 14.49 2.17 -2.87
N LEU A 114 13.40 2.15 -3.63
CA LEU A 114 13.18 1.16 -4.67
C LEU A 114 14.16 1.37 -5.84
N GLN A 115 14.71 0.25 -6.34
CA GLN A 115 15.41 0.25 -7.60
C GLN A 115 14.41 0.34 -8.77
N SER A 116 14.89 0.72 -9.97
CA SER A 116 14.01 0.89 -11.13
C SER A 116 13.17 -0.35 -11.45
N GLU A 117 13.75 -1.54 -11.30
CA GLU A 117 13.05 -2.81 -11.53
C GLU A 117 11.98 -3.08 -10.46
N GLU A 118 12.26 -2.75 -9.21
CA GLU A 118 11.33 -2.89 -8.10
C GLU A 118 10.15 -1.93 -8.25
N LEU A 119 10.42 -0.69 -8.67
CA LEU A 119 9.39 0.30 -8.95
C LEU A 119 8.49 -0.13 -10.11
N ALA A 120 9.08 -0.61 -11.21
CA ALA A 120 8.33 -1.12 -12.36
C ALA A 120 7.46 -2.33 -11.97
N ARG A 121 7.96 -3.19 -11.08
CA ARG A 121 7.22 -4.31 -10.55
C ARG A 121 6.03 -3.84 -9.69
N ALA A 122 6.26 -2.91 -8.76
CA ALA A 122 5.20 -2.36 -7.91
C ALA A 122 4.07 -1.71 -8.73
N TRP A 123 4.42 -1.02 -9.80
CA TRP A 123 3.46 -0.49 -10.78
C TRP A 123 2.57 -1.57 -11.38
N LYS A 124 3.18 -2.64 -11.89
CA LYS A 124 2.44 -3.78 -12.47
C LYS A 124 1.56 -4.48 -11.45
N GLU A 125 2.02 -4.57 -10.21
CA GLU A 125 1.29 -5.22 -9.12
C GLU A 125 0.02 -4.47 -8.71
N LEU A 126 -0.08 -3.17 -8.95
CA LEU A 126 -1.30 -2.41 -8.72
C LEU A 126 -2.48 -2.95 -9.54
N LYS A 127 -2.23 -3.51 -10.73
CA LYS A 127 -3.26 -4.08 -11.63
C LYS A 127 -4.46 -3.15 -11.82
N LEU A 128 -4.21 -1.86 -11.97
CA LEU A 128 -5.24 -0.89 -12.28
C LEU A 128 -5.51 -0.92 -13.78
N GLY A 129 -6.76 -1.12 -14.16
CA GLY A 129 -7.15 -1.13 -15.56
C GLY A 129 -6.77 0.20 -16.24
N GLY A 130 -6.03 0.11 -17.35
CA GLY A 130 -5.61 1.28 -18.15
C GLY A 130 -4.36 2.01 -17.69
N LEU A 131 -3.68 1.57 -16.62
CA LEU A 131 -2.41 2.15 -16.15
C LEU A 131 -1.21 1.24 -16.40
N ALA A 132 -1.40 0.05 -16.94
CA ALA A 132 -0.36 -0.95 -17.19
C ALA A 132 0.35 -0.78 -18.54
N GLU A 133 0.36 0.43 -19.07
CA GLU A 133 1.11 0.77 -20.29
C GLU A 133 2.18 1.82 -20.02
#